data_7b28d58284f56d4dec4f814d960b30d0
#
_entry.id   7b28d58284f56d4dec4f814d960b30d0
#
_cell.length_a   1.000
_cell.length_b   1.000
_cell.length_c   1.000
_cell.angle_alpha   90.00
_cell.angle_beta   90.00
_cell.angle_gamma   90.00
#
_symmetry.space_group_name_H-M   'P 1'
#
loop_
_entity.id
_entity.type
_entity.pdbx_description
1 polymer ?
#
loop_
_entity_poly.entity_id
_entity_poly.type
_entity_poly.pdbx_seq_one_letter_code
_entity_poly.pdbx_strand_id
1 'polypeptide(L)'
;PNHLTEQWGAEFLQLYPGANILVATKKDFEPANRKKFCARIAMGNYDAIIIGHSQFERIPISDERQEAMLRKQIDDLEMAIQSARYEQDGGRYTVKQIEKTRKTLQTRLEKLNQKEKKDQVVTFEELGVDHLYVDEAHSYKNAFLYTKMRNVAGIAQNEAQKSADMFNKCQYLDEITGGKGITFATGTPISNSMTELYVMQRYLQLSLIH
;
A
#
# COMPACT_ATOMS: atom_id res chain seq x y z
N PRO A 1 11.93 10.57 6.51
CA PRO A 1 13.13 9.95 7.08
C PRO A 1 12.95 9.66 8.57
N ASN A 2 13.48 8.53 9.06
CA ASN A 2 13.26 8.07 10.44
C ASN A 2 13.78 9.03 11.53
N HIS A 3 14.64 9.98 11.19
CA HIS A 3 15.15 11.00 12.13
C HIS A 3 14.18 12.18 12.30
N LEU A 4 13.17 12.29 11.47
CA LEU A 4 12.16 13.35 11.55
C LEU A 4 10.94 12.98 12.39
N THR A 5 10.78 11.72 12.80
CA THR A 5 9.59 11.30 13.57
C THR A 5 9.48 12.02 14.91
N GLU A 6 10.61 12.24 15.60
CA GLU A 6 10.62 12.98 16.87
C GLU A 6 10.30 14.47 16.66
N GLN A 7 10.83 15.08 15.58
CA GLN A 7 10.51 16.46 15.22
C GLN A 7 9.01 16.60 14.91
N TRP A 8 8.46 15.70 14.12
CA TRP A 8 7.02 15.66 13.82
C TRP A 8 6.17 15.56 15.09
N GLY A 9 6.60 14.74 16.07
CA GLY A 9 5.94 14.65 17.36
C GLY A 9 5.98 15.97 18.13
N ALA A 10 7.12 16.62 18.16
CA ALA A 10 7.27 17.90 18.83
C ALA A 10 6.42 19.00 18.19
N GLU A 11 6.44 19.11 16.86
CA GLU A 11 5.64 20.09 16.11
C GLU A 11 4.13 19.80 16.25
N PHE A 12 3.71 18.53 16.25
CA PHE A 12 2.33 18.16 16.47
C PHE A 12 1.82 18.63 17.85
N LEU A 13 2.64 18.43 18.90
CA LEU A 13 2.31 18.89 20.26
C LEU A 13 2.35 20.42 20.43
N GLN A 14 3.11 21.15 19.59
CA GLN A 14 3.01 22.61 19.55
C GLN A 14 1.66 23.09 19.01
N LEU A 15 1.13 22.39 18.02
CA LEU A 15 -0.20 22.72 17.44
C LEU A 15 -1.35 22.20 18.31
N TYR A 16 -1.18 21.04 18.91
CA TYR A 16 -2.18 20.34 19.71
C TYR A 16 -1.61 19.91 21.08
N PRO A 17 -1.43 20.86 22.05
CA PRO A 17 -0.72 20.59 23.31
C PRO A 17 -1.41 19.55 24.20
N GLY A 18 -2.72 19.34 24.03
CA GLY A 18 -3.48 18.36 24.81
C GLY A 18 -3.57 16.98 24.17
N ALA A 19 -2.95 16.76 23.00
CA ALA A 19 -3.06 15.51 22.27
C ALA A 19 -2.24 14.38 22.92
N ASN A 20 -2.83 13.19 22.96
CA ASN A 20 -2.15 11.97 23.35
C ASN A 20 -1.52 11.32 22.11
N ILE A 21 -0.23 11.47 21.91
CA ILE A 21 0.47 10.96 20.72
C ILE A 21 1.42 9.81 21.05
N LEU A 22 1.62 8.94 20.07
CA LEU A 22 2.61 7.87 20.12
C LEU A 22 3.63 8.05 18.98
N VAL A 23 4.90 8.26 19.32
CA VAL A 23 6.00 8.37 18.36
C VAL A 23 6.75 7.05 18.32
N ALA A 24 6.80 6.41 17.18
CA ALA A 24 7.48 5.13 16.98
C ALA A 24 9.00 5.30 16.93
N THR A 25 9.71 4.44 17.63
CA THR A 25 11.17 4.35 17.61
C THR A 25 11.64 3.10 16.83
N LYS A 26 12.92 3.06 16.48
CA LYS A 26 13.51 1.87 15.84
C LYS A 26 13.37 0.61 16.70
N LYS A 27 13.49 0.76 18.03
CA LYS A 27 13.39 -0.35 18.99
C LYS A 27 12.00 -0.97 19.02
N ASP A 28 10.95 -0.18 18.80
CA ASP A 28 9.56 -0.68 18.79
C ASP A 28 9.32 -1.67 17.64
N PHE A 29 10.09 -1.58 16.55
CA PHE A 29 9.99 -2.44 15.38
C PHE A 29 11.04 -3.55 15.30
N GLU A 30 11.81 -3.76 16.35
CA GLU A 30 12.59 -4.98 16.50
C GLU A 30 11.66 -6.21 16.63
N PRO A 31 12.09 -7.39 16.15
CA PRO A 31 11.22 -8.59 16.15
C PRO A 31 10.56 -8.90 17.50
N ALA A 32 11.29 -8.69 18.61
CA ALA A 32 10.78 -8.95 19.96
C ALA A 32 9.74 -7.91 20.46
N ASN A 33 9.79 -6.68 19.94
CA ASN A 33 9.02 -5.54 20.43
C ASN A 33 7.81 -5.20 19.55
N ARG A 34 7.89 -5.50 18.25
CA ARG A 34 6.86 -5.11 17.26
C ARG A 34 5.45 -5.56 17.65
N LYS A 35 5.30 -6.81 18.12
CA LYS A 35 3.99 -7.32 18.57
C LYS A 35 3.41 -6.51 19.73
N LYS A 36 4.27 -6.16 20.71
CA LYS A 36 3.87 -5.32 21.84
C LYS A 36 3.51 -3.90 21.41
N PHE A 37 4.25 -3.34 20.47
CA PHE A 37 4.00 -2.00 19.95
C PHE A 37 2.67 -1.94 19.20
N CYS A 38 2.39 -2.87 18.29
CA CYS A 38 1.09 -2.94 17.60
C CYS A 38 -0.07 -3.18 18.56
N ALA A 39 0.08 -4.05 19.55
CA ALA A 39 -0.93 -4.25 20.59
C ALA A 39 -1.16 -2.98 21.44
N ARG A 40 -0.11 -2.22 21.74
CA ARG A 40 -0.21 -0.93 22.43
C ARG A 40 -1.01 0.09 21.61
N ILE A 41 -0.83 0.13 20.27
CA ILE A 41 -1.65 0.97 19.40
C ILE A 41 -3.10 0.53 19.46
N ALA A 42 -3.38 -0.76 19.22
CA ALA A 42 -4.74 -1.30 19.16
C ALA A 42 -5.55 -1.12 20.45
N MET A 43 -4.88 -1.14 21.60
CA MET A 43 -5.52 -0.97 22.92
C MET A 43 -5.44 0.45 23.48
N GLY A 44 -4.64 1.31 22.85
CA GLY A 44 -4.41 2.68 23.32
C GLY A 44 -5.47 3.64 22.78
N ASN A 45 -5.65 4.74 23.50
CA ASN A 45 -6.48 5.86 23.03
C ASN A 45 -5.56 7.00 22.60
N TYR A 46 -5.01 6.90 21.38
CA TYR A 46 -4.10 7.89 20.82
C TYR A 46 -4.82 8.77 19.79
N ASP A 47 -4.61 10.09 19.88
CA ASP A 47 -5.08 11.05 18.89
C ASP A 47 -4.23 11.00 17.60
N ALA A 48 -2.94 10.67 17.75
CA ALA A 48 -2.05 10.47 16.60
C ALA A 48 -0.93 9.47 16.88
N ILE A 49 -0.52 8.75 15.83
CA ILE A 49 0.60 7.82 15.85
C ILE A 49 1.56 8.21 14.74
N ILE A 50 2.81 8.52 15.10
CA ILE A 50 3.83 8.97 14.16
C ILE A 50 4.82 7.85 13.92
N ILE A 51 4.88 7.36 12.68
CA ILE A 51 5.66 6.18 12.29
C ILE A 51 6.49 6.51 11.04
N GLY A 52 7.75 6.07 11.00
CA GLY A 52 8.55 6.15 9.77
C GLY A 52 8.11 5.12 8.72
N HIS A 53 8.27 5.43 7.43
CA HIS A 53 7.85 4.58 6.31
C HIS A 53 8.33 3.13 6.44
N SER A 54 9.63 2.93 6.68
CA SER A 54 10.22 1.59 6.82
C SER A 54 9.72 0.79 8.02
N GLN A 55 9.15 1.47 9.01
CA GLN A 55 8.50 0.86 10.16
C GLN A 55 7.04 0.53 9.84
N PHE A 56 6.34 1.44 9.16
CA PHE A 56 4.96 1.26 8.71
C PHE A 56 4.81 0.06 7.77
N GLU A 57 5.76 -0.17 6.87
CA GLU A 57 5.84 -1.33 5.98
C GLU A 57 5.93 -2.68 6.74
N ARG A 58 6.32 -2.67 8.01
CA ARG A 58 6.40 -3.88 8.85
C ARG A 58 5.11 -4.21 9.60
N ILE A 59 4.11 -3.36 9.55
CA ILE A 59 2.76 -3.64 10.07
C ILE A 59 2.03 -4.41 8.98
N PRO A 60 1.72 -5.69 9.18
CA PRO A 60 1.09 -6.50 8.14
C PRO A 60 -0.37 -6.12 7.96
N ILE A 61 -0.86 -6.36 6.78
CA ILE A 61 -2.29 -6.47 6.49
C ILE A 61 -2.72 -7.92 6.66
N SER A 62 -4.00 -8.19 6.91
CA SER A 62 -4.51 -9.55 7.06
C SER A 62 -4.21 -10.42 5.84
N ASP A 63 -3.94 -11.71 6.07
CA ASP A 63 -3.67 -12.66 4.98
C ASP A 63 -4.90 -12.80 4.07
N GLU A 64 -6.11 -12.72 4.62
CA GLU A 64 -7.38 -12.75 3.89
C GLU A 64 -7.50 -11.58 2.90
N ARG A 65 -7.12 -10.38 3.32
CA ARG A 65 -7.14 -9.19 2.47
C ARG A 65 -6.06 -9.26 1.38
N GLN A 66 -4.87 -9.74 1.73
CA GLN A 66 -3.81 -9.95 0.75
C GLN A 66 -4.22 -10.98 -0.31
N GLU A 67 -4.86 -12.06 0.11
CA GLU A 67 -5.39 -13.10 -0.79
C GLU A 67 -6.45 -12.53 -1.73
N ALA A 68 -7.44 -11.82 -1.19
CA ALA A 68 -8.51 -11.21 -1.98
C ALA A 68 -7.98 -10.26 -3.05
N MET A 69 -6.97 -9.44 -2.70
CA MET A 69 -6.34 -8.53 -3.65
C MET A 69 -5.56 -9.27 -4.75
N LEU A 70 -4.76 -10.29 -4.37
CA LEU A 70 -4.01 -11.08 -5.34
C LEU A 70 -4.96 -11.78 -6.32
N ARG A 71 -6.08 -12.33 -5.85
CA ARG A 71 -7.12 -12.93 -6.70
C ARG A 71 -7.70 -11.91 -7.66
N LYS A 72 -8.10 -10.73 -7.17
CA LYS A 72 -8.62 -9.66 -8.02
C LYS A 72 -7.62 -9.23 -9.10
N GLN A 73 -6.35 -9.06 -8.75
CA GLN A 73 -5.31 -8.73 -9.73
C GLN A 73 -5.13 -9.84 -10.79
N ILE A 74 -5.21 -11.09 -10.39
CA ILE A 74 -5.15 -12.24 -11.32
C ILE A 74 -6.34 -12.22 -12.28
N ASP A 75 -7.57 -12.02 -11.77
CA ASP A 75 -8.79 -11.95 -12.56
C ASP A 75 -8.74 -10.78 -13.57
N ASP A 76 -8.28 -9.60 -13.14
CA ASP A 76 -8.09 -8.43 -14.01
C ASP A 76 -7.11 -8.74 -15.15
N LEU A 77 -6.02 -9.45 -14.86
CA LEU A 77 -5.05 -9.86 -15.89
C LEU A 77 -5.61 -10.94 -16.82
N GLU A 78 -6.46 -11.83 -16.34
CA GLU A 78 -7.14 -12.84 -17.19
C GLU A 78 -8.11 -12.19 -18.18
N MET A 79 -8.91 -11.24 -17.71
CA MET A 79 -9.78 -10.44 -18.58
C MET A 79 -8.96 -9.68 -19.63
N ALA A 80 -7.83 -9.15 -19.22
CA ALA A 80 -6.91 -8.45 -20.10
C ALA A 80 -6.28 -9.34 -21.18
N ILE A 81 -5.88 -10.56 -20.82
CA ILE A 81 -5.37 -11.56 -21.77
C ILE A 81 -6.45 -11.91 -22.79
N GLN A 82 -7.70 -12.11 -22.35
CA GLN A 82 -8.82 -12.40 -23.24
C GLN A 82 -9.03 -11.24 -24.22
N SER A 83 -9.12 -10.01 -23.75
CA SER A 83 -9.27 -8.82 -24.59
C SER A 83 -8.13 -8.68 -25.60
N ALA A 84 -6.87 -8.87 -25.18
CA ALA A 84 -5.70 -8.76 -26.04
C ALA A 84 -5.64 -9.87 -27.13
N ARG A 85 -6.26 -11.02 -26.89
CA ARG A 85 -6.35 -12.10 -27.90
C ARG A 85 -7.37 -11.82 -29.00
N TYR A 86 -8.41 -11.03 -28.71
CA TYR A 86 -9.42 -10.60 -29.70
C TYR A 86 -8.94 -9.45 -30.58
N GLU A 87 -7.99 -8.64 -30.12
CA GLU A 87 -7.40 -7.55 -30.91
C GLU A 87 -6.35 -8.12 -31.87
N GLN A 88 -6.62 -8.08 -33.18
CA GLN A 88 -5.81 -8.70 -34.26
C GLN A 88 -4.41 -8.06 -34.45
N ASP A 89 -4.09 -6.93 -33.84
CA ASP A 89 -2.86 -6.17 -34.11
C ASP A 89 -1.91 -6.11 -32.90
N GLY A 90 -0.79 -6.80 -33.00
CA GLY A 90 0.35 -6.68 -32.07
C GLY A 90 0.25 -7.46 -30.74
N GLY A 91 -0.70 -8.36 -30.59
CA GLY A 91 -1.06 -8.99 -29.33
C GLY A 91 -0.05 -9.95 -28.68
N ARG A 92 0.81 -10.63 -29.45
CA ARG A 92 1.62 -11.76 -28.92
C ARG A 92 2.65 -11.39 -27.87
N TYR A 93 3.33 -10.24 -28.03
CA TYR A 93 4.33 -9.79 -27.03
C TYR A 93 3.67 -9.32 -25.75
N THR A 94 2.58 -8.56 -25.88
CA THR A 94 1.78 -8.05 -24.75
C THR A 94 1.18 -9.20 -23.96
N VAL A 95 0.58 -10.19 -24.63
CA VAL A 95 0.00 -11.39 -23.97
C VAL A 95 1.05 -12.15 -23.18
N LYS A 96 2.23 -12.43 -23.75
CA LYS A 96 3.32 -13.11 -23.01
C LYS A 96 3.75 -12.36 -21.76
N GLN A 97 3.76 -11.05 -21.81
CA GLN A 97 4.15 -10.22 -20.67
C GLN A 97 3.09 -10.26 -19.55
N ILE A 98 1.81 -10.15 -19.93
CA ILE A 98 0.69 -10.28 -18.98
C ILE A 98 0.67 -11.68 -18.35
N GLU A 99 0.88 -12.73 -19.15
CA GLU A 99 0.97 -14.11 -18.66
C GLU A 99 2.11 -14.31 -17.67
N LYS A 100 3.28 -13.69 -17.90
CA LYS A 100 4.41 -13.70 -16.96
C LYS A 100 4.04 -13.04 -15.63
N THR A 101 3.38 -11.88 -15.68
CA THR A 101 2.92 -11.16 -14.48
C THR A 101 1.89 -11.99 -13.73
N ARG A 102 0.89 -12.56 -14.42
CA ARG A 102 -0.12 -13.45 -13.82
C ARG A 102 0.54 -14.62 -13.09
N LYS A 103 1.50 -15.30 -13.73
CA LYS A 103 2.23 -16.42 -13.10
C LYS A 103 2.97 -15.98 -11.84
N THR A 104 3.54 -14.79 -11.84
CA THR A 104 4.20 -14.24 -10.64
C THR A 104 3.22 -14.01 -9.50
N LEU A 105 2.02 -13.47 -9.78
CA LEU A 105 0.97 -13.27 -8.78
C LEU A 105 0.43 -14.61 -8.26
N GLN A 106 0.22 -15.60 -9.13
CA GLN A 106 -0.19 -16.95 -8.73
C GLN A 106 0.82 -17.58 -7.77
N THR A 107 2.13 -17.47 -8.07
CA THR A 107 3.18 -17.97 -7.17
C THR A 107 3.17 -17.24 -5.82
N ARG A 108 2.86 -15.94 -5.79
CA ARG A 108 2.72 -15.19 -4.53
C ARG A 108 1.50 -15.68 -3.72
N LEU A 109 0.38 -15.92 -4.39
CA LEU A 109 -0.83 -16.45 -3.79
C LEU A 109 -0.61 -17.86 -3.19
N GLU A 110 0.05 -18.74 -3.93
CA GLU A 110 0.41 -20.08 -3.44
C GLU A 110 1.30 -20.02 -2.19
N LYS A 111 2.31 -19.14 -2.19
CA LYS A 111 3.20 -18.92 -1.03
C LYS A 111 2.44 -18.36 0.18
N LEU A 112 1.48 -17.48 -0.04
CA LEU A 112 0.63 -16.95 1.03
C LEU A 112 -0.19 -18.08 1.66
N ASN A 113 -0.80 -18.93 0.84
CA ASN A 113 -1.65 -20.04 1.29
C ASN A 113 -0.84 -21.20 1.95
N GLN A 114 0.44 -21.35 1.59
CA GLN A 114 1.33 -22.35 2.20
C GLN A 114 1.99 -21.84 3.49
N LYS A 115 1.90 -20.55 3.76
CA LYS A 115 2.46 -19.98 4.96
C LYS A 115 1.68 -20.51 6.17
N GLU A 116 2.32 -21.36 6.97
CA GLU A 116 1.76 -21.74 8.26
C GLU A 116 1.40 -20.45 9.01
N LYS A 117 0.20 -20.42 9.59
CA LYS A 117 -0.26 -19.30 10.44
C LYS A 117 0.64 -19.16 11.67
N LYS A 118 1.86 -18.67 11.45
CA LYS A 118 2.81 -18.36 12.51
C LYS A 118 2.35 -17.08 13.17
N ASP A 119 2.08 -17.20 14.46
CA ASP A 119 1.84 -16.12 15.44
C ASP A 119 1.05 -14.92 14.92
N GLN A 120 -0.16 -14.78 15.41
CA GLN A 120 -1.00 -13.61 15.15
C GLN A 120 -0.26 -12.33 15.57
N VAL A 121 0.34 -11.66 14.59
CA VAL A 121 0.79 -10.29 14.72
C VAL A 121 -0.46 -9.43 14.49
N VAL A 122 -0.72 -8.45 15.35
CA VAL A 122 -1.79 -7.46 15.15
C VAL A 122 -1.66 -6.86 13.75
N THR A 123 -2.70 -6.98 12.96
CA THR A 123 -2.75 -6.48 11.59
C THR A 123 -3.08 -4.99 11.55
N PHE A 124 -2.91 -4.34 10.40
CA PHE A 124 -3.23 -2.92 10.24
C PHE A 124 -4.71 -2.63 10.53
N GLU A 125 -5.59 -3.53 10.12
CA GLU A 125 -7.04 -3.44 10.35
C GLU A 125 -7.38 -3.45 11.85
N GLU A 126 -6.62 -4.20 12.65
CA GLU A 126 -6.83 -4.32 14.08
C GLU A 126 -6.27 -3.13 14.88
N LEU A 127 -5.50 -2.24 14.25
CA LEU A 127 -4.96 -1.04 14.92
C LEU A 127 -6.04 0.00 15.23
N GLY A 128 -7.18 -0.04 14.53
CA GLY A 128 -8.26 0.94 14.72
C GLY A 128 -7.95 2.32 14.14
N VAL A 129 -7.02 2.40 13.18
CA VAL A 129 -6.67 3.66 12.50
C VAL A 129 -7.78 4.01 11.53
N ASP A 130 -8.23 5.26 11.54
CA ASP A 130 -9.29 5.80 10.67
C ASP A 130 -8.78 6.81 9.65
N HIS A 131 -7.59 7.36 9.85
CA HIS A 131 -6.98 8.29 8.89
C HIS A 131 -5.46 8.06 8.76
N LEU A 132 -4.97 8.16 7.53
CA LEU A 132 -3.55 8.01 7.18
C LEU A 132 -3.03 9.27 6.50
N TYR A 133 -2.09 9.96 7.13
CA TYR A 133 -1.32 11.05 6.54
C TYR A 133 0.04 10.52 6.10
N VAL A 134 0.36 10.64 4.82
CA VAL A 134 1.62 10.15 4.25
C VAL A 134 2.42 11.32 3.72
N ASP A 135 3.49 11.65 4.43
CA ASP A 135 4.48 12.61 3.95
C ASP A 135 5.43 11.93 2.96
N GLU A 136 5.98 12.68 2.01
CA GLU A 136 6.83 12.16 0.93
C GLU A 136 6.19 10.98 0.18
N ALA A 137 4.89 11.11 -0.11
CA ALA A 137 4.06 10.07 -0.72
C ALA A 137 4.60 9.60 -2.09
N HIS A 138 5.43 10.41 -2.78
CA HIS A 138 6.10 10.01 -4.03
C HIS A 138 6.93 8.73 -3.90
N SER A 139 7.27 8.32 -2.67
CA SER A 139 7.96 7.06 -2.40
C SER A 139 7.14 5.83 -2.82
N TYR A 140 5.83 5.96 -3.01
CA TYR A 140 4.89 4.89 -3.34
C TYR A 140 4.37 4.93 -4.79
N LYS A 141 4.96 5.75 -5.66
CA LYS A 141 4.56 5.91 -7.06
C LYS A 141 4.69 4.66 -7.94
N ASN A 142 5.39 3.62 -7.49
CA ASN A 142 5.60 2.38 -8.22
C ASN A 142 4.58 1.28 -7.82
N ALA A 143 3.29 1.63 -7.70
CA ALA A 143 2.25 0.63 -7.54
C ALA A 143 1.97 -0.07 -8.88
N PHE A 144 1.53 -1.34 -8.80
CA PHE A 144 1.15 -2.11 -9.97
C PHE A 144 0.01 -1.40 -10.70
N LEU A 145 0.24 -1.16 -11.98
CA LEU A 145 -0.74 -0.59 -12.88
C LEU A 145 -0.89 -1.49 -14.09
N TYR A 146 -2.05 -2.16 -14.21
CA TYR A 146 -2.43 -2.72 -15.50
C TYR A 146 -3.02 -1.60 -16.37
N THR A 147 -2.49 -1.45 -17.57
CA THR A 147 -3.04 -0.52 -18.56
C THR A 147 -3.00 -1.16 -19.95
N LYS A 148 -4.04 -0.90 -20.74
CA LYS A 148 -4.08 -1.27 -22.18
C LYS A 148 -3.12 -0.42 -23.01
N MET A 149 -2.60 0.68 -22.48
CA MET A 149 -1.65 1.56 -23.18
C MET A 149 -0.30 0.87 -23.31
N ARG A 150 0.18 0.75 -24.56
CA ARG A 150 1.49 0.18 -24.89
C ARG A 150 2.56 1.24 -24.78
N ASN A 151 3.76 0.87 -24.32
CA ASN A 151 4.96 1.71 -24.32
C ASN A 151 4.80 3.08 -23.65
N VAL A 152 4.00 3.18 -22.59
CA VAL A 152 3.94 4.42 -21.80
C VAL A 152 5.16 4.46 -20.89
N ALA A 153 6.04 5.44 -21.12
CA ALA A 153 7.19 5.68 -20.27
C ALA A 153 6.74 5.92 -18.82
N GLY A 154 7.40 5.26 -17.87
CA GLY A 154 7.13 5.44 -16.44
C GLY A 154 6.10 4.46 -15.85
N ILE A 155 5.51 3.54 -16.62
CA ILE A 155 4.74 2.45 -16.06
C ILE A 155 5.71 1.37 -15.59
N ALA A 156 5.88 1.25 -14.29
CA ALA A 156 6.67 0.18 -13.69
C ALA A 156 5.94 -1.15 -13.89
N GLN A 157 6.55 -2.05 -14.66
CA GLN A 157 6.05 -3.42 -14.83
C GLN A 157 6.33 -4.30 -13.59
N ASN A 158 7.19 -3.82 -12.71
CA ASN A 158 7.52 -4.46 -11.44
C ASN A 158 6.93 -3.64 -10.30
N GLU A 159 5.96 -4.22 -9.62
CA GLU A 159 5.40 -3.66 -8.40
C GLU A 159 6.44 -3.65 -7.28
N ALA A 160 6.68 -2.48 -6.69
CA ALA A 160 7.43 -2.42 -5.44
C ALA A 160 6.53 -2.94 -4.32
N GLN A 161 7.01 -3.93 -3.56
CA GLN A 161 6.25 -4.56 -2.47
C GLN A 161 5.69 -3.53 -1.47
N LYS A 162 6.45 -2.46 -1.18
CA LYS A 162 5.99 -1.36 -0.33
C LYS A 162 4.80 -0.60 -0.90
N SER A 163 4.73 -0.45 -2.23
CA SER A 163 3.61 0.23 -2.89
C SER A 163 2.35 -0.63 -2.89
N ALA A 164 2.49 -1.95 -3.06
CA ALA A 164 1.38 -2.89 -2.92
C ALA A 164 0.82 -2.90 -1.50
N ASP A 165 1.70 -2.95 -0.49
CA ASP A 165 1.31 -2.90 0.92
C ASP A 165 0.57 -1.59 1.25
N MET A 166 1.12 -0.45 0.84
CA MET A 166 0.47 0.86 1.01
C MET A 166 -0.89 0.90 0.32
N PHE A 167 -0.99 0.37 -0.90
CA PHE A 167 -2.25 0.34 -1.64
C PHE A 167 -3.34 -0.46 -0.93
N ASN A 168 -2.99 -1.63 -0.38
CA ASN A 168 -3.91 -2.45 0.42
C ASN A 168 -4.42 -1.71 1.65
N LYS A 169 -3.54 -1.00 2.37
CA LYS A 169 -3.89 -0.21 3.54
C LYS A 169 -4.79 0.97 3.19
N CYS A 170 -4.52 1.63 2.06
CA CYS A 170 -5.37 2.70 1.55
C CYS A 170 -6.76 2.17 1.16
N GLN A 171 -6.84 1.02 0.48
CA GLN A 171 -8.13 0.41 0.16
C GLN A 171 -8.97 0.11 1.40
N TYR A 172 -8.34 -0.44 2.43
CA TYR A 172 -9.02 -0.68 3.70
C TYR A 172 -9.58 0.60 4.32
N LEU A 173 -8.76 1.67 4.35
CA LEU A 173 -9.21 2.96 4.89
C LEU A 173 -10.34 3.57 4.06
N ASP A 174 -10.28 3.50 2.73
CA ASP A 174 -11.36 3.95 1.86
C ASP A 174 -12.68 3.23 2.14
N GLU A 175 -12.62 1.91 2.34
CA GLU A 175 -13.80 1.11 2.66
C GLU A 175 -14.46 1.54 3.97
N ILE A 176 -13.68 1.74 5.04
CA ILE A 176 -14.22 2.09 6.37
C ILE A 176 -14.59 3.56 6.52
N THR A 177 -14.00 4.45 5.72
CA THR A 177 -14.21 5.91 5.84
C THR A 177 -15.04 6.51 4.70
N GLY A 178 -15.41 5.73 3.70
CA GLY A 178 -16.11 6.22 2.51
C GLY A 178 -15.24 7.16 1.66
N GLY A 179 -13.95 6.85 1.51
CA GLY A 179 -13.01 7.60 0.68
C GLY A 179 -12.45 8.88 1.32
N LYS A 180 -12.48 8.99 2.64
CA LYS A 180 -12.03 10.20 3.37
C LYS A 180 -10.83 9.94 4.31
N GLY A 181 -10.33 8.72 4.37
CA GLY A 181 -9.31 8.30 5.33
C GLY A 181 -7.86 8.50 4.89
N ILE A 182 -7.57 9.20 3.77
CA ILE A 182 -6.22 9.26 3.22
C ILE A 182 -5.84 10.67 2.82
N THR A 183 -4.67 11.12 3.26
CA THR A 183 -4.04 12.37 2.85
C THR A 183 -2.60 12.14 2.45
N PHE A 184 -2.26 12.45 1.20
CA PHE A 184 -0.90 12.37 0.69
C PHE A 184 -0.28 13.76 0.58
N ALA A 185 0.92 13.92 1.12
CA ALA A 185 1.73 15.13 1.00
C ALA A 185 3.02 14.82 0.24
N THR A 186 3.37 15.64 -0.74
CA THR A 186 4.63 15.54 -1.47
C THR A 186 4.92 16.83 -2.22
N GLY A 187 6.17 17.25 -2.24
CA GLY A 187 6.65 18.36 -3.08
C GLY A 187 6.89 17.95 -4.54
N THR A 188 6.91 16.64 -4.84
CA THR A 188 7.24 16.11 -6.18
C THR A 188 6.24 15.02 -6.61
N PRO A 189 4.97 15.38 -6.84
CA PRO A 189 3.94 14.39 -7.23
C PRO A 189 4.24 13.72 -8.58
N ILE A 190 4.99 14.41 -9.45
CA ILE A 190 5.45 13.92 -10.75
C ILE A 190 6.95 14.17 -10.84
N SER A 191 7.75 13.13 -11.07
CA SER A 191 9.19 13.25 -11.28
C SER A 191 9.60 12.90 -12.71
N ASN A 192 9.04 11.84 -13.29
CA ASN A 192 9.47 11.30 -14.58
C ASN A 192 8.34 11.21 -15.60
N SER A 193 7.10 11.00 -15.18
CA SER A 193 5.99 10.73 -16.09
C SER A 193 4.65 11.09 -15.48
N MET A 194 3.69 11.51 -16.29
CA MET A 194 2.29 11.73 -15.91
C MET A 194 1.63 10.46 -15.36
N THR A 195 2.15 9.29 -15.67
CA THR A 195 1.65 8.02 -15.10
C THR A 195 1.88 7.94 -13.59
N GLU A 196 2.88 8.62 -13.06
CA GLU A 196 3.10 8.71 -11.61
C GLU A 196 1.93 9.42 -10.93
N LEU A 197 1.41 10.50 -11.51
CA LEU A 197 0.22 11.19 -11.00
C LEU A 197 -1.01 10.27 -11.02
N TYR A 198 -1.18 9.52 -12.12
CA TYR A 198 -2.28 8.56 -12.22
C TYR A 198 -2.19 7.48 -11.13
N VAL A 199 -0.98 6.95 -10.87
CA VAL A 199 -0.76 6.00 -9.77
C VAL A 199 -1.12 6.62 -8.42
N MET A 200 -0.72 7.87 -8.16
CA MET A 200 -1.07 8.57 -6.93
C MET A 200 -2.59 8.77 -6.78
N GLN A 201 -3.28 9.13 -7.86
CA GLN A 201 -4.75 9.24 -7.87
C GLN A 201 -5.43 7.90 -7.51
N ARG A 202 -4.88 6.77 -7.94
CA ARG A 202 -5.44 5.45 -7.60
C ARG A 202 -5.45 5.14 -6.09
N TYR A 203 -4.52 5.70 -5.33
CA TYR A 203 -4.55 5.59 -3.87
C TYR A 203 -5.69 6.39 -3.23
N LEU A 204 -6.08 7.51 -3.87
CA LEU A 204 -6.98 8.50 -3.29
C LEU A 204 -8.42 8.41 -3.83
N GLN A 205 -8.63 7.75 -4.96
CA GLN A 205 -9.90 7.71 -5.67
C GLN A 205 -10.15 6.35 -6.32
N LEU A 206 -10.24 5.32 -5.50
CA LEU A 206 -10.49 3.96 -5.98
C LEU A 206 -11.82 3.80 -6.73
N SER A 207 -12.83 4.60 -6.39
CA SER A 207 -14.18 4.53 -6.97
C SER A 207 -14.31 5.14 -8.36
N LEU A 208 -13.35 5.96 -8.82
CA LEU A 208 -13.42 6.66 -10.11
C LEU A 208 -12.61 6.01 -11.23
N ILE A 209 -11.88 4.94 -10.92
CA ILE A 209 -10.97 4.28 -11.87
C ILE A 209 -11.44 2.85 -12.12
N HIS A 210 -12.51 2.76 -12.90
CA HIS A 210 -12.99 1.51 -13.49
C HIS A 210 -12.72 1.49 -14.98
#